data_6dae8fe28602b282a3010f778b7acfc7
#
_entry.id   6dae8fe28602b282a3010f778b7acfc7
#
_cell.length_a   1.000
_cell.length_b   1.000
_cell.length_c   1.000
_cell.angle_alpha   90.00
_cell.angle_beta   90.00
_cell.angle_gamma   90.00
#
_symmetry.space_group_name_H-M   'P 1'
#
loop_
_entity.id
_entity.type
_entity.pdbx_description
1 polymer ?
#
loop_
_entity_poly.entity_id
_entity_poly.type
_entity_poly.pdbx_seq_one_letter_code
_entity_poly.pdbx_strand_id
1 'polypeptide(L)'
;MYVEIDLVHLGAGAALREPQDLGSLKVVVHGPPERRDGLATAVANVGRVDPSGDVFLSIDALKRLAGERVATAEWLQRFDGMVAYAASHGWVDAGGAALRAHCEWRDVDGRGTGAAR
;
A
#
# COMPACT_ATOMS: atom_id res chain seq x y z
N MET A 1 2.14 -7.64 4.85
CA MET A 1 2.80 -6.36 4.46
C MET A 1 1.74 -5.34 4.12
N TYR A 2 1.94 -4.12 4.55
CA TYR A 2 1.00 -3.05 4.18
C TYR A 2 1.74 -1.71 4.13
N VAL A 3 1.19 -0.81 3.32
CA VAL A 3 1.68 0.56 3.26
C VAL A 3 0.75 1.40 4.13
N GLU A 4 1.33 2.09 5.10
CA GLU A 4 0.59 2.93 6.03
C GLU A 4 0.62 4.36 5.54
N ILE A 5 -0.56 4.96 5.41
CA ILE A 5 -0.75 6.34 4.96
C ILE A 5 -1.47 7.11 6.05
N ASP A 6 -0.93 8.26 6.43
CA ASP A 6 -1.55 9.11 7.46
C ASP A 6 -2.09 10.37 6.79
N LEU A 7 -3.41 10.53 6.79
CA LEU A 7 -4.05 11.71 6.23
C LEU A 7 -4.28 12.81 7.26
N VAL A 8 -3.99 12.52 8.53
CA VAL A 8 -4.24 13.47 9.61
C VAL A 8 -2.99 14.30 9.93
N HIS A 9 -1.84 13.65 9.93
CA HIS A 9 -0.56 14.31 10.23
C HIS A 9 0.17 14.62 8.94
N LEU A 10 0.02 15.87 8.49
CA LEU A 10 0.64 16.30 7.24
C LEU A 10 2.15 16.09 7.28
N GLY A 11 2.68 15.56 6.20
CA GLY A 11 4.10 15.33 6.09
C GLY A 11 4.58 14.02 6.68
N ALA A 12 3.68 13.20 7.24
CA ALA A 12 4.08 11.90 7.80
C ALA A 12 4.56 10.94 6.72
N GLY A 13 4.06 11.07 5.50
CA GLY A 13 4.47 10.23 4.40
C GLY A 13 3.93 8.81 4.47
N ALA A 14 4.45 7.97 3.60
CA ALA A 14 4.08 6.56 3.54
C ALA A 14 5.14 5.72 4.22
N ALA A 15 4.72 4.66 4.90
CA ALA A 15 5.64 3.72 5.53
C ALA A 15 5.24 2.29 5.19
N LEU A 16 6.24 1.44 4.99
CA LEU A 16 6.00 0.02 4.77
C LEU A 16 6.08 -0.70 6.11
N ARG A 17 5.03 -1.45 6.43
CA ARG A 17 4.94 -2.20 7.68
C ARG A 17 4.88 -3.69 7.39
N GLU A 18 5.42 -4.47 8.32
CA GLU A 18 5.46 -5.94 8.24
C GLU A 18 6.02 -6.42 6.90
N PRO A 19 7.21 -5.95 6.52
CA PRO A 19 7.75 -6.23 5.18
C PRO A 19 8.08 -7.71 4.95
N GLN A 20 8.17 -8.51 6.01
CA GLN A 20 8.45 -9.93 5.86
C GLN A 20 7.20 -10.75 5.57
N ASP A 21 6.02 -10.17 5.70
CA ASP A 21 4.77 -10.86 5.38
C ASP A 21 4.45 -10.65 3.90
N LEU A 22 5.06 -11.46 3.07
CA LEU A 22 4.88 -11.37 1.61
C LEU A 22 3.68 -12.17 1.11
N GLY A 23 2.86 -12.67 2.02
CA GLY A 23 1.63 -13.37 1.67
C GLY A 23 0.43 -12.46 1.45
N SER A 24 0.56 -11.18 1.78
CA SER A 24 -0.54 -10.22 1.60
C SER A 24 0.01 -8.82 1.38
N LEU A 25 -0.79 -7.98 0.72
CA LEU A 25 -0.45 -6.58 0.50
C LEU A 25 -1.73 -5.77 0.56
N LYS A 26 -1.70 -4.71 1.37
CA LYS A 26 -2.83 -3.77 1.44
C LYS A 26 -2.32 -2.38 1.78
N VAL A 27 -3.20 -1.39 1.71
CA VAL A 27 -2.93 -0.02 2.14
C VAL A 27 -3.79 0.24 3.36
N VAL A 28 -3.19 0.73 4.43
CA VAL A 28 -3.91 1.14 5.64
C VAL A 28 -3.88 2.66 5.70
N VAL A 29 -5.05 3.29 5.69
CA VAL A 29 -5.18 4.74 5.68
C VAL A 29 -5.72 5.19 7.03
N HIS A 30 -4.97 6.04 7.71
CA HIS A 30 -5.41 6.63 8.98
C HIS A 30 -6.10 7.96 8.70
N GLY A 31 -7.38 8.00 8.95
CA GLY A 31 -8.20 9.18 8.73
C GLY A 31 -9.62 8.81 8.36
N PRO A 32 -10.56 9.76 8.44
CA PRO A 32 -11.94 9.47 8.08
C PRO A 32 -12.08 9.30 6.56
N PRO A 33 -12.99 8.42 6.10
CA PRO A 33 -13.21 8.22 4.66
C PRO A 33 -13.62 9.48 3.92
N GLU A 34 -14.13 10.50 4.62
CA GLU A 34 -14.46 11.79 4.01
C GLU A 34 -13.23 12.49 3.43
N ARG A 35 -12.04 12.10 3.87
CA ARG A 35 -10.80 12.67 3.38
C ARG A 35 -10.21 11.92 2.19
N ARG A 36 -11.01 11.08 1.54
CA ARG A 36 -10.52 10.31 0.39
C ARG A 36 -9.92 11.18 -0.72
N ASP A 37 -10.37 12.42 -0.83
CA ASP A 37 -9.81 13.33 -1.84
C ASP A 37 -8.33 13.62 -1.61
N GLY A 38 -7.87 13.52 -0.36
CA GLY A 38 -6.47 13.70 -0.04
C GLY A 38 -5.62 12.46 -0.28
N LEU A 39 -6.25 11.31 -0.48
CA LEU A 39 -5.54 10.05 -0.65
C LEU A 39 -4.66 10.05 -1.90
N ALA A 40 -5.18 10.57 -3.01
CA ALA A 40 -4.42 10.62 -4.26
C ALA A 40 -3.11 11.39 -4.08
N THR A 41 -3.15 12.51 -3.37
CA THR A 41 -1.96 13.30 -3.08
C THR A 41 -1.02 12.55 -2.13
N ALA A 42 -1.59 11.92 -1.10
CA ALA A 42 -0.79 11.23 -0.09
C ALA A 42 -0.05 10.03 -0.65
N VAL A 43 -0.62 9.34 -1.65
CA VAL A 43 0.02 8.16 -2.25
C VAL A 43 0.81 8.48 -3.52
N ALA A 44 0.87 9.75 -3.94
CA ALA A 44 1.45 10.11 -5.24
C ALA A 44 2.89 9.61 -5.41
N ASN A 45 3.66 9.54 -4.34
CA ASN A 45 5.05 9.09 -4.39
C ASN A 45 5.19 7.56 -4.41
N VAL A 46 4.11 6.84 -4.12
CA VAL A 46 4.18 5.38 -4.02
C VAL A 46 3.18 4.67 -4.92
N GLY A 47 2.27 5.42 -5.55
CA GLY A 47 1.29 4.79 -6.43
C GLY A 47 0.19 5.75 -6.87
N ARG A 48 -0.96 5.19 -7.18
CA ARG A 48 -2.13 5.97 -7.61
C ARG A 48 -3.41 5.29 -7.14
N VAL A 49 -4.46 6.08 -6.99
CA VAL A 49 -5.78 5.58 -6.60
C VAL A 49 -6.54 5.12 -7.84
N ASP A 50 -7.11 3.92 -7.77
CA ASP A 50 -7.97 3.40 -8.82
C ASP A 50 -9.41 3.90 -8.58
N PRO A 51 -10.22 4.07 -9.65
CA PRO A 51 -11.62 4.48 -9.48
C PRO A 51 -12.44 3.56 -8.56
N SER A 52 -12.04 2.31 -8.41
CA SER A 52 -12.71 1.37 -7.51
C SER A 52 -12.46 1.67 -6.03
N GLY A 53 -11.49 2.52 -5.72
CA GLY A 53 -11.08 2.81 -4.36
C GLY A 53 -9.84 2.05 -3.92
N ASP A 54 -9.38 1.09 -4.71
CA ASP A 54 -8.11 0.42 -4.44
C ASP A 54 -6.95 1.33 -4.83
N VAL A 55 -5.75 0.97 -4.41
CA VAL A 55 -4.53 1.71 -4.76
C VAL A 55 -3.61 0.78 -5.55
N PHE A 56 -3.06 1.30 -6.65
CA PHE A 56 -1.98 0.63 -7.35
C PHE A 56 -0.68 1.12 -6.74
N LEU A 57 0.06 0.23 -6.09
CA LEU A 57 1.34 0.55 -5.45
C LEU A 57 2.49 0.24 -6.40
N SER A 58 3.35 1.22 -6.62
CA SER A 58 4.52 1.04 -7.48
C SER A 58 5.45 -0.01 -6.88
N ILE A 59 5.84 -0.97 -7.71
CA ILE A 59 6.78 -2.01 -7.31
C ILE A 59 8.10 -1.39 -6.86
N ASP A 60 8.62 -0.42 -7.61
CA ASP A 60 9.86 0.25 -7.25
C ASP A 60 9.72 1.03 -5.95
N ALA A 61 8.58 1.66 -5.73
CA ALA A 61 8.34 2.40 -4.49
C ALA A 61 8.33 1.47 -3.28
N LEU A 62 7.72 0.28 -3.42
CA LEU A 62 7.72 -0.69 -2.33
C LEU A 62 9.13 -1.12 -1.98
N LYS A 63 9.98 -1.32 -2.97
CA LYS A 63 11.38 -1.67 -2.73
C LYS A 63 12.12 -0.55 -2.02
N ARG A 64 11.87 0.71 -2.40
CA ARG A 64 12.49 1.86 -1.73
C ARG A 64 12.03 1.98 -0.29
N LEU A 65 10.74 1.78 -0.05
CA LEU A 65 10.19 1.86 1.31
C LEU A 65 10.75 0.76 2.20
N ALA A 66 11.02 -0.41 1.64
CA ALA A 66 11.61 -1.51 2.40
C ALA A 66 13.02 -1.16 2.88
N GLY A 67 13.80 -0.48 2.04
CA GLY A 67 15.15 -0.08 2.39
C GLY A 67 16.17 -1.20 2.29
N GLU A 68 17.44 -0.85 2.34
CA GLU A 68 18.53 -1.80 2.12
C GLU A 68 18.57 -2.94 3.13
N ARG A 69 18.18 -2.69 4.38
CA ARG A 69 18.20 -3.71 5.41
C ARG A 69 17.20 -4.81 5.17
N VAL A 70 16.07 -4.46 4.57
CA VAL A 70 14.98 -5.41 4.31
C VAL A 70 15.14 -6.01 2.92
N ALA A 71 15.48 -5.20 1.93
CA ALA A 71 15.53 -5.60 0.53
C ALA A 71 16.82 -6.36 0.20
N THR A 72 17.08 -7.42 0.95
CA THR A 72 18.19 -8.33 0.67
C THR A 72 17.87 -9.16 -0.59
N ALA A 73 18.87 -9.85 -1.13
CA ALA A 73 18.67 -10.71 -2.30
C ALA A 73 17.57 -11.75 -2.04
N GLU A 74 17.55 -12.34 -0.84
CA GLU A 74 16.52 -13.30 -0.48
C GLU A 74 15.13 -12.67 -0.43
N TRP A 75 15.03 -11.49 0.19
CA TRP A 75 13.75 -10.78 0.25
C TRP A 75 13.26 -10.40 -1.14
N LEU A 76 14.16 -9.90 -2.00
CA LEU A 76 13.82 -9.52 -3.36
C LEU A 76 13.31 -10.70 -4.17
N GLN A 77 13.90 -11.88 -3.98
CA GLN A 77 13.44 -13.09 -4.65
C GLN A 77 12.03 -13.46 -4.20
N ARG A 78 11.75 -13.37 -2.92
CA ARG A 78 10.42 -13.64 -2.37
C ARG A 78 9.42 -12.58 -2.84
N PHE A 79 9.85 -11.34 -2.90
CA PHE A 79 9.01 -10.23 -3.40
C PHE A 79 8.65 -10.47 -4.88
N ASP A 80 9.60 -10.90 -5.69
CA ASP A 80 9.32 -11.21 -7.09
C ASP A 80 8.31 -12.36 -7.21
N GLY A 81 8.36 -13.31 -6.31
CA GLY A 81 7.36 -14.38 -6.23
C GLY A 81 5.97 -13.84 -5.92
N MET A 82 5.89 -12.86 -5.02
CA MET A 82 4.62 -12.21 -4.71
C MET A 82 4.08 -11.47 -5.93
N VAL A 83 4.94 -10.76 -6.66
CA VAL A 83 4.54 -10.05 -7.87
C VAL A 83 4.01 -11.03 -8.92
N ALA A 84 4.68 -12.14 -9.11
CA ALA A 84 4.25 -13.16 -10.08
C ALA A 84 2.89 -13.74 -9.69
N TYR A 85 2.67 -13.97 -8.40
CA TYR A 85 1.38 -14.45 -7.92
C TYR A 85 0.28 -13.42 -8.20
N ALA A 86 0.56 -12.14 -7.90
CA ALA A 86 -0.40 -11.07 -8.17
C ALA A 86 -0.71 -10.97 -9.66
N ALA A 87 0.30 -11.11 -10.51
CA ALA A 87 0.10 -11.06 -11.95
C ALA A 87 -0.81 -12.19 -12.44
N SER A 88 -0.67 -13.37 -11.85
CA SER A 88 -1.52 -14.51 -12.21
C SER A 88 -2.97 -14.30 -11.82
N HIS A 89 -3.25 -13.39 -10.90
CA HIS A 89 -4.60 -13.06 -10.44
C HIS A 89 -5.14 -11.77 -11.06
N GLY A 90 -4.38 -11.15 -11.97
CA GLY A 90 -4.82 -9.90 -12.60
C GLY A 90 -4.70 -8.67 -11.71
N TRP A 91 -3.87 -8.73 -10.69
CA TRP A 91 -3.69 -7.64 -9.72
C TRP A 91 -2.49 -6.74 -10.03
N VAL A 92 -1.96 -6.85 -11.22
CA VAL A 92 -0.87 -6.00 -11.69
C VAL A 92 -1.42 -5.10 -12.78
N ASP A 93 -0.98 -3.85 -12.82
CA ASP A 93 -1.50 -2.92 -13.84
C ASP A 93 -1.00 -3.31 -15.24
N ALA A 94 -1.55 -2.64 -16.26
CA ALA A 94 -1.25 -2.97 -17.64
C ALA A 94 0.24 -2.83 -17.98
N GLY A 95 0.93 -1.92 -17.31
CA GLY A 95 2.36 -1.72 -17.52
C GLY A 95 3.26 -2.67 -16.76
N GLY A 96 2.70 -3.48 -15.86
CA GLY A 96 3.48 -4.39 -15.05
C GLY A 96 4.31 -3.74 -13.97
N ALA A 97 4.03 -2.48 -13.64
CA ALA A 97 4.86 -1.71 -12.72
C ALA A 97 4.21 -1.45 -11.36
N ALA A 98 2.95 -1.81 -11.19
CA ALA A 98 2.23 -1.55 -9.95
C ALA A 98 1.31 -2.70 -9.57
N LEU A 99 1.15 -2.89 -8.26
CA LEU A 99 0.32 -3.94 -7.68
C LEU A 99 -0.96 -3.33 -7.10
N ARG A 100 -2.08 -3.94 -7.40
CA ARG A 100 -3.37 -3.53 -6.86
C ARG A 100 -3.47 -3.93 -5.40
N ALA A 101 -3.78 -2.99 -4.54
CA ALA A 101 -3.91 -3.23 -3.10
C ALA A 101 -5.21 -2.63 -2.60
N HIS A 102 -5.91 -3.40 -1.76
CA HIS A 102 -7.13 -2.94 -1.12
C HIS A 102 -6.81 -1.88 -0.07
N CYS A 103 -7.65 -0.85 0.05
CA CYS A 103 -7.52 0.17 1.08
C CYS A 103 -8.37 -0.18 2.29
N GLU A 104 -7.73 -0.18 3.45
CA GLU A 104 -8.41 -0.32 4.72
C GLU A 104 -8.34 1.03 5.44
N TRP A 105 -9.49 1.62 5.74
CA TRP A 105 -9.55 2.92 6.39
C TRP A 105 -9.69 2.74 7.89
N ARG A 106 -8.89 3.47 8.66
CA ARG A 106 -8.94 3.45 10.13
C ARG A 106 -9.08 4.86 10.65
N ASP A 107 -10.05 5.04 11.54
CA ASP A 107 -10.26 6.31 12.19
C ASP A 107 -9.17 6.50 13.24
N VAL A 108 -8.56 7.69 13.26
CA VAL A 108 -7.44 7.97 14.16
C VAL A 108 -7.85 8.06 15.62
N ASP A 109 -9.11 8.30 15.91
CA ASP A 109 -9.56 8.40 17.30
C ASP A 109 -9.86 7.03 17.90
N GLY A 110 -9.60 5.98 17.17
CA GLY A 110 -9.74 4.63 17.70
C GLY A 110 -11.11 4.01 17.62
N ARG A 111 -12.11 4.75 17.12
CA ARG A 111 -13.44 4.20 17.03
C ARG A 111 -13.62 3.25 15.87
N GLY A 112 -12.71 3.29 14.96
CA GLY A 112 -12.70 2.35 13.86
C GLY A 112 -13.85 2.46 12.91
N THR A 113 -13.57 2.89 11.69
CA THR A 113 -14.59 2.87 10.66
C THR A 113 -14.92 1.46 10.26
N GLY A 114 -14.01 0.57 10.56
CA GLY A 114 -14.28 -0.82 10.32
C GLY A 114 -15.43 -1.34 11.13
N ALA A 115 -15.68 -0.70 12.23
CA ALA A 115 -16.85 -1.07 13.00
C ALA A 115 -18.10 -0.83 12.20
N ALA A 116 -17.97 0.04 11.34
CA ALA A 116 -19.05 0.15 10.46
C ALA A 116 -19.03 -1.01 9.57
N ARG A 117 -18.50 -1.41 10.14
CA ARG A 117 -18.42 -2.36 9.64
C ARG A 117 -19.00 -2.98 9.22
#